data_6385b0055e26ef8a393ad3d8f5a4141a
#
_entry.id   6385b0055e26ef8a393ad3d8f5a4141a
#
_cell.length_a   1.000
_cell.length_b   1.000
_cell.length_c   1.000
_cell.angle_alpha   90.00
_cell.angle_beta   90.00
_cell.angle_gamma   90.00
#
_symmetry.space_group_name_H-M   'P 1'
#
loop_
_entity.id
_entity.type
_entity.pdbx_description
1 polymer ?
#
loop_
_entity_poly.entity_id
_entity_poly.type
_entity_poly.pdbx_seq_one_letter_code
_entity_poly.pdbx_strand_id
1 'polypeptide(L)'
;MTTEDALRVGLRTATMAWSGFANGELVTMFGVSPASMIGGNGTPWLVGTSRIEKYQKTFLRHCRPVLQQMLAVYPRLENYVDERNHVAKAWLHWLGFRLEEAAPYGAIGLNFHRFHMERK
;
A
#
# COMPACT_ATOMS: atom_id res chain seq x y z
N MET A 1 -17.82 10.54 -8.09
CA MET A 1 -16.40 10.76 -8.40
C MET A 1 -15.99 9.85 -9.55
N THR A 2 -15.36 10.40 -10.57
CA THR A 2 -14.83 9.61 -11.68
C THR A 2 -13.48 9.00 -11.31
N THR A 3 -13.01 8.03 -12.09
CA THR A 3 -11.67 7.44 -11.93
C THR A 3 -10.58 8.50 -11.94
N GLU A 4 -10.68 9.44 -12.88
CA GLU A 4 -9.70 10.51 -13.04
C GLU A 4 -9.66 11.45 -11.83
N ASP A 5 -10.82 11.78 -11.28
CA ASP A 5 -10.91 12.66 -10.12
C ASP A 5 -10.31 12.00 -8.87
N ALA A 6 -10.57 10.71 -8.68
CA ALA A 6 -9.99 9.95 -7.57
C ALA A 6 -8.47 9.92 -7.68
N LEU A 7 -7.94 9.68 -8.87
CA LEU A 7 -6.51 9.65 -9.12
C LEU A 7 -5.87 11.03 -8.89
N ARG A 8 -6.52 12.10 -9.35
CA ARG A 8 -6.01 13.47 -9.16
C ARG A 8 -5.94 13.86 -7.70
N VAL A 9 -6.96 13.52 -6.91
CA VAL A 9 -6.96 13.82 -5.47
C VAL A 9 -5.81 13.07 -4.78
N GLY A 10 -5.59 11.81 -5.14
CA GLY A 10 -4.45 11.04 -4.63
C GLY A 10 -3.11 11.70 -4.95
N LEU A 11 -2.94 12.17 -6.18
CA LEU A 11 -1.69 12.80 -6.62
C LEU A 11 -1.39 14.14 -5.94
N ARG A 12 -2.40 14.81 -5.38
CA ARG A 12 -2.17 16.07 -4.63
C ARG A 12 -1.50 15.82 -3.28
N THR A 13 -1.80 14.69 -2.65
CA THR A 13 -1.35 14.38 -1.29
C THR A 13 -0.29 13.29 -1.24
N ALA A 14 -0.11 12.57 -2.34
CA ALA A 14 0.86 11.49 -2.46
C ALA A 14 1.74 11.74 -3.69
N THR A 15 2.95 11.21 -3.67
CA THR A 15 3.85 11.27 -4.83
C THR A 15 3.27 10.51 -6.01
N MET A 16 2.65 9.35 -5.76
CA MET A 16 2.01 8.52 -6.77
C MET A 16 0.79 7.84 -6.17
N ALA A 17 -0.27 7.76 -6.96
CA ALA A 17 -1.48 7.06 -6.57
C ALA A 17 -2.13 6.40 -7.79
N TRP A 18 -2.78 5.26 -7.56
CA TRP A 18 -3.47 4.49 -8.57
C TRP A 18 -4.84 4.08 -8.10
N SER A 19 -5.77 3.91 -9.03
CA SER A 19 -7.11 3.38 -8.75
C SER A 19 -7.35 2.14 -9.59
N GLY A 20 -7.90 1.11 -8.98
CA GLY A 20 -8.28 -0.12 -9.65
C GLY A 20 -9.79 -0.25 -9.78
N PHE A 21 -10.26 -0.58 -10.97
CA PHE A 21 -11.68 -0.70 -11.30
C PHE A 21 -11.99 -2.08 -11.85
N ALA A 22 -13.17 -2.58 -11.53
CA ALA A 22 -13.72 -3.80 -12.12
C ALA A 22 -15.16 -3.53 -12.52
N ASN A 23 -15.50 -3.79 -13.76
CA ASN A 23 -16.85 -3.56 -14.32
C ASN A 23 -17.35 -2.12 -14.08
N GLY A 24 -16.45 -1.13 -14.19
CA GLY A 24 -16.78 0.27 -14.00
C GLY A 24 -16.92 0.71 -12.55
N GLU A 25 -16.65 -0.18 -11.58
CA GLU A 25 -16.78 0.15 -10.17
C GLU A 25 -15.42 0.14 -9.47
N LEU A 26 -15.22 1.10 -8.56
CA LEU A 26 -13.98 1.22 -7.81
C LEU A 26 -13.80 0.02 -6.88
N VAL A 27 -12.66 -0.66 -7.04
CA VAL A 27 -12.27 -1.79 -6.20
C VAL A 27 -11.27 -1.34 -5.13
N THR A 28 -10.30 -0.55 -5.52
CA THR A 28 -9.23 -0.13 -4.61
C THR A 28 -8.59 1.17 -5.08
N MET A 29 -7.99 1.88 -4.14
CA MET A 29 -7.04 2.96 -4.39
C MET A 29 -5.79 2.65 -3.58
N PHE A 30 -4.63 2.86 -4.17
CA PHE A 30 -3.37 2.64 -3.47
C PHE A 30 -2.30 3.60 -4.00
N GLY A 31 -1.29 3.81 -3.20
CA GLY A 31 -0.25 4.74 -3.58
C GLY A 31 0.88 4.79 -2.57
N VAL A 32 1.71 5.79 -2.71
CA VAL A 32 2.84 6.03 -1.82
C VAL A 32 2.98 7.51 -1.54
N SER A 33 3.21 7.85 -0.28
CA SER A 33 3.45 9.22 0.18
C SER A 33 4.85 9.30 0.79
N PRO A 34 5.51 10.48 0.76
CA PRO A 34 6.80 10.60 1.44
C PRO A 34 6.63 10.38 2.95
N ALA A 35 7.51 9.57 3.54
CA ALA A 35 7.51 9.33 4.99
C ALA A 35 8.04 10.54 5.76
N SER A 36 8.96 11.27 5.14
CA SER A 36 9.48 12.53 5.68
C SER A 36 9.99 13.40 4.54
N MET A 37 10.15 14.70 4.80
CA MET A 37 10.64 15.63 3.79
C MET A 37 12.12 15.45 3.45
N ILE A 38 12.87 14.81 4.33
CA ILE A 38 14.32 14.68 4.21
C ILE A 38 14.75 13.23 3.95
N GLY A 39 13.96 12.27 4.34
CA GLY A 39 14.28 10.86 4.16
C GLY A 39 13.93 10.35 2.78
N GLY A 40 14.63 9.32 2.32
CA GLY A 40 14.35 8.64 1.07
C GLY A 40 13.25 7.59 1.17
N ASN A 41 12.51 7.54 2.28
CA ASN A 41 11.50 6.51 2.52
C ASN A 41 10.12 6.95 2.03
N GLY A 42 9.39 6.00 1.45
CA GLY A 42 7.99 6.17 1.10
C GLY A 42 7.09 5.34 2.00
N THR A 43 5.90 5.85 2.28
CA THR A 43 4.86 5.14 3.02
C THR A 43 3.81 4.66 2.03
N PRO A 44 3.78 3.35 1.70
CA PRO A 44 2.74 2.81 0.84
C PRO A 44 1.42 2.73 1.62
N TRP A 45 0.30 2.98 0.91
CA TRP A 45 -1.02 2.94 1.51
C TRP A 45 -2.01 2.30 0.55
N LEU A 46 -3.09 1.77 1.11
CA LEU A 46 -4.14 1.12 0.33
C LEU A 46 -5.49 1.34 1.01
N VAL A 47 -6.48 1.68 0.20
CA VAL A 47 -7.89 1.71 0.60
C VAL A 47 -8.63 0.76 -0.32
N GLY A 48 -9.28 -0.24 0.26
CA GLY A 48 -10.05 -1.22 -0.49
C GLY A 48 -11.53 -1.09 -0.22
N THR A 49 -12.34 -1.38 -1.24
CA THR A 49 -13.78 -1.59 -1.05
C THR A 49 -14.03 -3.05 -0.70
N SER A 50 -15.29 -3.39 -0.36
CA SER A 50 -15.67 -4.78 -0.07
C SER A 50 -15.42 -5.75 -1.23
N ARG A 51 -15.17 -5.21 -2.43
CA ARG A 51 -14.93 -6.01 -3.63
C ARG A 51 -13.49 -6.46 -3.80
N ILE A 52 -12.56 -5.90 -3.04
CA ILE A 52 -11.12 -6.15 -3.27
C ILE A 52 -10.76 -7.63 -3.11
N GLU A 53 -11.37 -8.33 -2.18
CA GLU A 53 -11.09 -9.75 -1.96
C GLU A 53 -11.49 -10.61 -3.16
N LYS A 54 -12.60 -10.26 -3.82
CA LYS A 54 -13.06 -10.96 -5.02
C LYS A 54 -12.03 -10.86 -6.16
N TYR A 55 -11.33 -9.74 -6.26
CA TYR A 55 -10.38 -9.46 -7.35
C TYR A 55 -8.93 -9.52 -6.89
N GLN A 56 -8.66 -10.15 -5.74
CA GLN A 56 -7.35 -10.10 -5.10
C GLN A 56 -6.20 -10.60 -5.99
N LYS A 57 -6.40 -11.67 -6.75
CA LYS A 57 -5.35 -12.20 -7.63
C LYS A 57 -4.95 -11.20 -8.71
N THR A 58 -5.93 -10.61 -9.35
CA THR A 58 -5.71 -9.60 -10.39
C THR A 58 -5.05 -8.36 -9.79
N PHE A 59 -5.57 -7.90 -8.65
CA PHE A 59 -5.00 -6.76 -7.94
C PHE A 59 -3.52 -6.98 -7.60
N LEU A 60 -3.20 -8.12 -7.00
CA LEU A 60 -1.82 -8.42 -6.59
C LEU A 60 -0.85 -8.50 -7.78
N ARG A 61 -1.30 -9.04 -8.91
CA ARG A 61 -0.48 -9.06 -10.13
C ARG A 61 -0.15 -7.64 -10.61
N HIS A 62 -1.12 -6.73 -10.55
CA HIS A 62 -0.91 -5.35 -10.96
C HIS A 62 -0.07 -4.57 -9.97
N CYS A 63 -0.05 -4.96 -8.70
CA CYS A 63 0.75 -4.30 -7.68
C CYS A 63 2.26 -4.46 -7.90
N ARG A 64 2.71 -5.60 -8.40
CA ARG A 64 4.14 -5.85 -8.56
C ARG A 64 4.87 -4.81 -9.41
N PRO A 65 4.43 -4.51 -10.65
CA PRO A 65 5.09 -3.47 -11.43
C PRO A 65 4.94 -2.07 -10.81
N VAL A 66 3.82 -1.81 -10.12
CA VAL A 66 3.61 -0.54 -9.44
C VAL A 66 4.58 -0.37 -8.28
N LEU A 67 4.85 -1.43 -7.51
CA LEU A 67 5.85 -1.38 -6.45
C LEU A 67 7.24 -1.06 -6.98
N GLN A 68 7.59 -1.56 -8.16
CA GLN A 68 8.86 -1.21 -8.80
C GLN A 68 8.93 0.28 -9.15
N GLN A 69 7.81 0.86 -9.60
CA GLN A 69 7.72 2.30 -9.87
C GLN A 69 7.87 3.10 -8.58
N MET A 70 7.25 2.66 -7.48
CA MET A 70 7.39 3.31 -6.18
C MET A 70 8.84 3.26 -5.70
N LEU A 71 9.50 2.11 -5.83
CA LEU A 71 10.89 1.93 -5.44
C LEU A 71 11.86 2.74 -6.31
N ALA A 72 11.48 3.07 -7.55
CA ALA A 72 12.28 3.94 -8.40
C ALA A 72 12.35 5.36 -7.83
N VAL A 73 11.31 5.79 -7.11
CA VAL A 73 11.25 7.12 -6.48
C VAL A 73 11.76 7.06 -5.03
N TYR A 74 11.35 6.03 -4.28
CA TYR A 74 11.73 5.84 -2.88
C TYR A 74 12.54 4.57 -2.74
N PRO A 75 13.80 4.63 -2.30
CA PRO A 75 14.63 3.42 -2.16
C PRO A 75 14.13 2.45 -1.10
N ARG A 76 13.26 2.90 -0.20
CA ARG A 76 12.66 2.07 0.83
C ARG A 76 11.19 2.43 1.01
N LEU A 77 10.34 1.40 1.03
CA LEU A 77 8.92 1.53 1.36
C LEU A 77 8.70 0.90 2.73
N GLU A 78 7.99 1.58 3.63
CA GLU A 78 7.68 1.03 4.94
C GLU A 78 6.37 1.58 5.49
N ASN A 79 5.67 0.74 6.22
CA ASN A 79 4.44 1.08 6.93
C ASN A 79 4.17 0.01 7.99
N TYR A 80 2.99 0.08 8.58
CA TYR A 80 2.57 -0.83 9.64
C TYR A 80 1.28 -1.55 9.26
N VAL A 81 1.15 -2.80 9.68
CA VAL A 81 -0.06 -3.60 9.48
C VAL A 81 -0.47 -4.21 10.80
N ASP A 82 -1.77 -4.16 11.12
CA ASP A 82 -2.31 -4.76 12.33
C ASP A 82 -2.04 -6.28 12.34
N GLU A 83 -1.54 -6.79 13.45
CA GLU A 83 -1.24 -8.22 13.62
C GLU A 83 -2.43 -9.11 13.28
N ARG A 84 -3.66 -8.62 13.51
CA ARG A 84 -4.90 -9.35 13.27
C ARG A 84 -5.34 -9.37 11.81
N ASN A 85 -4.76 -8.51 10.97
CA ASN A 85 -5.13 -8.41 9.57
C ASN A 85 -4.40 -9.46 8.73
N HIS A 86 -4.87 -10.70 8.82
CA HIS A 86 -4.23 -11.84 8.17
C HIS A 86 -4.24 -11.76 6.64
N VAL A 87 -5.28 -11.18 6.06
CA VAL A 87 -5.39 -11.01 4.61
C VAL A 87 -4.30 -10.06 4.12
N ALA A 88 -4.18 -8.89 4.73
CA ALA A 88 -3.15 -7.92 4.33
C ALA A 88 -1.75 -8.48 4.56
N LYS A 89 -1.51 -9.19 5.65
CA LYS A 89 -0.21 -9.82 5.93
C LYS A 89 0.16 -10.83 4.84
N ALA A 90 -0.80 -11.65 4.40
CA ALA A 90 -0.56 -12.62 3.32
C ALA A 90 -0.24 -11.91 2.01
N TRP A 91 -0.96 -10.84 1.68
CA TRP A 91 -0.69 -10.05 0.48
C TRP A 91 0.69 -9.40 0.50
N LEU A 92 1.07 -8.80 1.63
CA LEU A 92 2.37 -8.17 1.79
C LEU A 92 3.51 -9.18 1.63
N HIS A 93 3.35 -10.36 2.22
CA HIS A 93 4.31 -11.44 2.09
C HIS A 93 4.46 -11.89 0.63
N TRP A 94 3.33 -12.10 -0.06
CA TRP A 94 3.34 -12.49 -1.45
C TRP A 94 4.00 -11.44 -2.36
N LEU A 95 3.80 -10.16 -2.05
CA LEU A 95 4.40 -9.06 -2.80
C LEU A 95 5.91 -8.91 -2.56
N GLY A 96 6.43 -9.55 -1.53
CA GLY A 96 7.86 -9.53 -1.23
C GLY A 96 8.26 -8.59 -0.10
N PHE A 97 7.31 -8.03 0.63
CA PHE A 97 7.61 -7.25 1.83
C PHE A 97 8.12 -8.14 2.95
N ARG A 98 9.02 -7.59 3.76
CA ARG A 98 9.44 -8.21 5.00
C ARG A 98 8.58 -7.67 6.14
N LEU A 99 8.06 -8.56 6.96
CA LEU A 99 7.30 -8.21 8.16
C LEU A 99 8.19 -8.45 9.38
N GLU A 100 8.38 -7.40 10.18
CA GLU A 100 9.10 -7.51 11.45
C GLU A 100 8.18 -8.11 12.52
N GLU A 101 8.76 -8.50 13.64
CA GLU A 101 7.99 -9.02 14.75
C GLU A 101 6.96 -7.99 15.23
N ALA A 102 5.75 -8.47 15.57
CA ALA A 102 4.69 -7.59 16.04
C ALA A 102 5.07 -6.94 17.38
N ALA A 103 4.76 -5.65 17.50
CA ALA A 103 5.04 -4.87 18.70
C ALA A 103 3.94 -3.82 18.89
N PRO A 104 3.73 -3.35 20.14
CA PRO A 104 2.75 -2.30 20.39
C PRO A 104 3.07 -1.03 19.59
N TYR A 105 2.05 -0.47 18.98
CA TYR A 105 2.18 0.74 18.17
C TYR A 105 0.93 1.60 18.32
N GLY A 106 1.14 2.92 18.45
CA GLY A 106 0.05 3.87 18.59
C GLY A 106 -0.46 4.02 20.00
N ALA A 107 -1.41 4.94 20.20
CA ALA A 107 -1.92 5.34 21.52
C ALA A 107 -2.66 4.22 22.26
N ILE A 108 -3.29 3.29 21.51
CA ILE A 108 -4.06 2.19 22.11
C ILE A 108 -3.17 1.01 22.48
N GLY A 109 -1.95 0.93 21.93
CA GLY A 109 -1.00 -0.13 22.21
C GLY A 109 -1.32 -1.47 21.58
N LEU A 110 -2.13 -1.48 20.50
CA LEU A 110 -2.38 -2.68 19.71
C LEU A 110 -1.10 -3.10 18.99
N ASN A 111 -0.94 -4.41 18.78
CA ASN A 111 0.23 -4.93 18.11
C ASN A 111 0.16 -4.77 16.61
N PHE A 112 1.25 -4.28 16.03
CA PHE A 112 1.41 -4.11 14.59
C PHE A 112 2.74 -4.70 14.15
N HIS A 113 2.77 -5.20 12.91
CA HIS A 113 4.01 -5.52 12.24
C HIS A 113 4.45 -4.32 11.42
N ARG A 114 5.67 -3.87 11.61
CA ARG A 114 6.30 -2.96 10.66
C ARG A 114 6.67 -3.80 9.43
N PHE A 115 6.32 -3.33 8.25
CA PHE A 115 6.72 -4.00 7.03
C PHE A 115 7.50 -3.07 6.13
N HIS A 116 8.41 -3.62 5.34
CA HIS A 116 9.27 -2.83 4.50
C HIS A 116 9.75 -3.60 3.27
N MET A 117 10.13 -2.84 2.27
CA MET A 117 10.73 -3.34 1.03
C MET A 117 11.78 -2.34 0.58
N GLU A 118 12.96 -2.82 0.23
CA GLU A 118 14.05 -1.99 -0.24
C GLU A 118 14.29 -2.20 -1.73
N ARG A 119 14.79 -1.15 -2.38
CA ARG A 119 15.24 -1.22 -3.77
C ARG A 119 16.45 -2.15 -3.84
N LYS A 120 16.44 -3.03 -4.81
CA LYS A 120 17.58 -3.91 -5.07
C LYS A 120 18.70 -3.19 -5.81
#